data_11ddd7bc000b37325128625b52f63871
#
_entry.id   11ddd7bc000b37325128625b52f63871
#
_cell.length_a   1.000
_cell.length_b   1.000
_cell.length_c   1.000
_cell.angle_alpha   90.00
_cell.angle_beta   90.00
_cell.angle_gamma   90.00
#
_symmetry.space_group_name_H-M   'P 1'
#
loop_
_entity.id
_entity.type
_entity.pdbx_description
1 polymer ?
#
loop_
_entity_poly.entity_id
_entity_poly.type
_entity_poly.pdbx_seq_one_letter_code
_entity_poly.pdbx_strand_id
1 'polypeptide(L)'
;MLIVGVGLDPRQAFVFAGNDVAETLDLRDSSHLDKSLDAIKPGVKDNNIPAGLFAGANEATDISTLAQDRFDDANSDYGGMLVGSGVGGAGVVFAGGMSVGAYRRYKTKRIAQARAEMALVGKEYGELASRLDEIDIRAHSLTSPFADNTMRSQWESVRRRFFDIHNQVDALGNLTSQDPDKKFLDNADKIHEAALTTREVSYAEDNIDKLYRLEHGDDAARRTELHELREDVVEAQVALDDSDSGLYRELQNLRDRADSMMNSTQEPDFLDQYVVLLSDYRLALEQLRKQEFTDIDEDKSTALTAPALTSPNWRPGYGYNDFVPFWALSSWHSSNVAAQSTASGGGANTGFSSGFSGAGGSSGF
;
A
#
# COMPACT_ATOMS: atom_id res chain seq x y z
N MET A 1 4.90 6.75 21.65
CA MET A 1 6.36 6.75 21.31
C MET A 1 6.64 5.47 20.54
N LEU A 2 7.31 5.55 19.38
CA LEU A 2 7.84 4.41 18.61
C LEU A 2 9.36 4.46 18.65
N ILE A 3 10.01 3.34 18.85
CA ILE A 3 11.47 3.18 18.84
C ILE A 3 11.81 2.05 17.89
N VAL A 4 12.60 2.36 16.87
CA VAL A 4 13.17 1.38 15.93
C VAL A 4 14.67 1.39 16.11
N GLY A 5 15.29 0.22 16.17
CA GLY A 5 16.70 0.15 16.45
C GLY A 5 17.36 -1.18 16.08
N VAL A 6 18.68 -1.17 16.15
CA VAL A 6 19.53 -2.32 15.85
C VAL A 6 20.55 -2.52 16.96
N GLY A 7 20.61 -3.73 17.49
CA GLY A 7 21.69 -4.21 18.33
C GLY A 7 22.79 -4.85 17.48
N LEU A 8 24.03 -4.49 17.69
CA LEU A 8 25.17 -5.05 16.94
C LEU A 8 25.82 -6.24 17.63
N ASP A 9 25.60 -6.37 18.95
CA ASP A 9 26.06 -7.51 19.74
C ASP A 9 25.08 -7.79 20.88
N PRO A 10 24.25 -8.81 20.83
CA PRO A 10 23.98 -9.67 19.66
C PRO A 10 23.33 -8.89 18.49
N ARG A 11 23.51 -9.38 17.28
CA ARG A 11 22.87 -8.79 16.09
C ARG A 11 21.37 -8.99 16.11
N GLN A 12 20.63 -7.92 16.37
CA GLN A 12 19.17 -7.95 16.48
C GLN A 12 18.57 -6.62 15.97
N ALA A 13 17.51 -6.72 15.15
CA ALA A 13 16.62 -5.62 14.90
C ALA A 13 15.53 -5.58 15.98
N PHE A 14 15.08 -4.39 16.37
CA PHE A 14 14.01 -4.24 17.34
C PHE A 14 13.08 -3.07 17.02
N VAL A 15 11.80 -3.28 17.31
CA VAL A 15 10.74 -2.27 17.22
C VAL A 15 9.98 -2.29 18.55
N PHE A 16 9.87 -1.15 19.23
CA PHE A 16 9.10 -0.99 20.45
C PHE A 16 8.17 0.21 20.35
N ALA A 17 6.94 0.03 20.80
CA ALA A 17 5.91 1.07 20.79
C ALA A 17 5.24 1.19 22.16
N GLY A 18 4.97 2.42 22.61
CA GLY A 18 4.13 2.65 23.77
C GLY A 18 2.71 2.13 23.53
N ASN A 19 1.95 1.84 24.60
CA ASN A 19 0.67 1.13 24.53
C ASN A 19 -0.29 1.71 23.48
N ASP A 20 -0.48 3.03 23.46
CA ASP A 20 -1.41 3.70 22.53
C ASP A 20 -0.94 3.57 21.06
N VAL A 21 0.36 3.69 20.83
CA VAL A 21 0.96 3.56 19.50
C VAL A 21 0.94 2.10 19.04
N ALA A 22 1.25 1.18 19.93
CA ALA A 22 1.22 -0.26 19.64
C ALA A 22 -0.18 -0.77 19.28
N GLU A 23 -1.21 -0.20 19.90
CA GLU A 23 -2.61 -0.51 19.59
C GLU A 23 -3.04 0.13 18.26
N THR A 24 -2.66 1.40 18.05
CA THR A 24 -3.00 2.14 16.82
C THR A 24 -2.35 1.51 15.59
N LEU A 25 -1.07 1.17 15.69
CA LEU A 25 -0.26 0.62 14.58
C LEU A 25 -0.24 -0.91 14.55
N ASP A 26 -1.02 -1.58 15.40
CA ASP A 26 -1.12 -3.05 15.47
C ASP A 26 0.25 -3.76 15.63
N LEU A 27 1.10 -3.20 16.49
CA LEU A 27 2.45 -3.72 16.76
C LEU A 27 2.50 -4.66 17.98
N ARG A 28 1.37 -5.31 18.33
CA ARG A 28 1.28 -6.29 19.43
C ARG A 28 1.21 -7.70 18.86
N ASP A 29 2.36 -8.39 18.83
CA ASP A 29 2.42 -9.81 18.45
C ASP A 29 1.65 -10.09 17.13
N SER A 30 1.96 -9.29 16.09
CA SER A 30 1.23 -9.26 14.83
C SER A 30 2.17 -9.40 13.64
N SER A 31 1.63 -9.76 12.48
CA SER A 31 2.38 -9.80 11.22
C SER A 31 2.95 -8.44 10.85
N HIS A 32 2.30 -7.34 11.24
CA HIS A 32 2.82 -6.00 11.02
C HIS A 32 4.10 -5.71 11.83
N LEU A 33 4.18 -6.23 13.06
CA LEU A 33 5.43 -6.19 13.83
C LEU A 33 6.54 -6.99 13.14
N ASP A 34 6.23 -8.19 12.66
CA ASP A 34 7.18 -9.05 11.98
C ASP A 34 7.69 -8.41 10.67
N LYS A 35 6.81 -7.83 9.84
CA LYS A 35 7.19 -7.08 8.65
C LYS A 35 8.08 -5.89 8.98
N SER A 36 7.75 -5.14 10.03
CA SER A 36 8.55 -4.00 10.48
C SER A 36 9.97 -4.41 10.92
N LEU A 37 10.10 -5.54 11.60
CA LEU A 37 11.39 -6.10 11.97
C LEU A 37 12.19 -6.61 10.76
N ASP A 38 11.49 -7.25 9.83
CA ASP A 38 12.10 -7.79 8.62
C ASP A 38 12.56 -6.70 7.67
N ALA A 39 11.84 -5.58 7.60
CA ALA A 39 12.23 -4.41 6.80
C ALA A 39 13.57 -3.77 7.25
N ILE A 40 13.97 -3.95 8.52
CA ILE A 40 15.25 -3.45 9.02
C ILE A 40 16.44 -4.29 8.51
N LYS A 41 16.23 -5.60 8.38
CA LYS A 41 17.32 -6.59 8.19
C LYS A 41 18.18 -6.36 6.93
N PRO A 42 17.63 -6.06 5.76
CA PRO A 42 18.42 -5.85 4.55
C PRO A 42 19.45 -4.73 4.74
N GLY A 43 18.99 -3.54 5.14
CA GLY A 43 19.89 -2.41 5.34
C GLY A 43 21.01 -2.69 6.34
N VAL A 44 20.75 -3.50 7.38
CA VAL A 44 21.79 -3.87 8.34
C VAL A 44 22.76 -4.91 7.77
N LYS A 45 22.27 -5.87 6.97
CA LYS A 45 23.14 -6.85 6.27
C LYS A 45 24.07 -6.16 5.29
N ASP A 46 23.59 -5.14 4.60
CA ASP A 46 24.33 -4.35 3.63
C ASP A 46 25.20 -3.26 4.28
N ASN A 47 25.32 -3.30 5.62
CA ASN A 47 26.06 -2.31 6.42
C ASN A 47 25.51 -0.87 6.31
N ASN A 48 24.28 -0.71 5.78
CA ASN A 48 23.55 0.54 5.67
C ASN A 48 22.49 0.63 6.78
N ILE A 49 22.93 0.79 8.03
CA ILE A 49 22.06 0.85 9.21
C ILE A 49 21.01 1.97 9.11
N PRO A 50 21.33 3.20 8.64
CA PRO A 50 20.33 4.25 8.49
C PRO A 50 19.17 3.86 7.55
N ALA A 51 19.46 3.25 6.41
CA ALA A 51 18.43 2.79 5.48
C ALA A 51 17.56 1.68 6.10
N GLY A 52 18.16 0.73 6.81
CA GLY A 52 17.42 -0.30 7.54
C GLY A 52 16.51 0.28 8.62
N LEU A 53 16.99 1.25 9.40
CA LEU A 53 16.15 1.91 10.41
C LEU A 53 15.00 2.70 9.80
N PHE A 54 15.25 3.38 8.68
CA PHE A 54 14.21 4.11 7.96
C PHE A 54 13.15 3.16 7.39
N ALA A 55 13.56 2.07 6.73
CA ALA A 55 12.65 1.06 6.20
C ALA A 55 11.77 0.45 7.31
N GLY A 56 12.36 0.07 8.44
CA GLY A 56 11.61 -0.45 9.58
C GLY A 56 10.67 0.57 10.23
N ALA A 57 11.07 1.84 10.29
CA ALA A 57 10.21 2.91 10.81
C ALA A 57 9.04 3.20 9.84
N ASN A 58 9.31 3.21 8.54
CA ASN A 58 8.30 3.41 7.51
C ASN A 58 7.28 2.28 7.53
N GLU A 59 7.72 1.03 7.54
CA GLU A 59 6.84 -0.14 7.65
C GLU A 59 6.02 -0.10 8.94
N ALA A 60 6.64 0.18 10.09
CA ALA A 60 5.95 0.25 11.38
C ALA A 60 4.89 1.36 11.46
N THR A 61 5.01 2.40 10.65
CA THR A 61 4.06 3.53 10.57
C THR A 61 3.12 3.46 9.38
N ASP A 62 3.30 2.52 8.48
CA ASP A 62 2.41 2.35 7.33
C ASP A 62 1.04 1.83 7.77
N ILE A 63 0.06 2.71 7.74
CA ILE A 63 -1.33 2.39 8.06
C ILE A 63 -2.13 1.91 6.85
N SER A 64 -1.57 1.98 5.65
CA SER A 64 -2.28 1.65 4.39
C SER A 64 -2.59 0.16 4.29
N THR A 65 -1.71 -0.69 4.83
CA THR A 65 -1.87 -2.15 4.84
C THR A 65 -2.48 -2.70 6.14
N LEU A 66 -2.64 -1.87 7.19
CA LEU A 66 -3.10 -2.33 8.51
C LEU A 66 -4.42 -3.10 8.48
N ALA A 67 -5.34 -2.70 7.62
CA ALA A 67 -6.61 -3.41 7.47
C ALA A 67 -6.41 -4.79 6.84
N GLN A 68 -5.50 -4.90 5.87
CA GLN A 68 -5.13 -6.16 5.24
C GLN A 68 -4.29 -7.02 6.19
N ASP A 69 -3.33 -6.43 6.90
CA ASP A 69 -2.47 -7.14 7.85
C ASP A 69 -3.28 -7.68 9.02
N ARG A 70 -4.21 -6.91 9.54
CA ARG A 70 -5.19 -7.39 10.55
C ARG A 70 -6.08 -8.50 10.02
N PHE A 71 -6.41 -8.46 8.73
CA PHE A 71 -7.15 -9.54 8.08
C PHE A 71 -6.28 -10.78 7.91
N ASP A 72 -5.03 -10.62 7.51
CA ASP A 72 -4.08 -11.71 7.29
C ASP A 72 -3.65 -12.35 8.63
N ASP A 73 -3.44 -11.57 9.68
CA ASP A 73 -3.20 -12.07 11.04
C ASP A 73 -4.40 -12.85 11.59
N ALA A 74 -5.60 -12.32 11.38
CA ALA A 74 -6.81 -13.05 11.71
C ALA A 74 -6.96 -14.35 10.91
N ASN A 75 -6.42 -14.40 9.69
CA ASN A 75 -6.39 -15.60 8.85
C ASN A 75 -5.19 -16.51 9.11
N SER A 76 -4.04 -16.00 9.53
CA SER A 76 -2.85 -16.83 9.81
C SER A 76 -3.04 -17.69 11.06
N ASP A 77 -3.77 -17.21 12.05
CA ASP A 77 -4.26 -18.05 13.15
C ASP A 77 -5.24 -19.15 12.66
N TYR A 78 -5.75 -19.01 11.44
CA TYR A 78 -6.59 -19.97 10.72
C TYR A 78 -5.90 -20.58 9.49
N GLY A 79 -4.64 -20.25 9.26
CA GLY A 79 -3.84 -20.54 8.05
C GLY A 79 -3.59 -22.02 7.71
N GLY A 80 -4.31 -22.93 8.34
CA GLY A 80 -4.44 -24.30 7.89
C GLY A 80 -5.68 -24.60 7.04
N MET A 81 -6.58 -23.63 6.78
CA MET A 81 -7.93 -23.98 6.29
C MET A 81 -8.40 -23.30 4.99
N LEU A 82 -7.71 -22.31 4.42
CA LEU A 82 -8.18 -21.65 3.20
C LEU A 82 -7.09 -21.38 2.15
N VAL A 83 -6.32 -22.40 1.80
CA VAL A 83 -5.66 -22.42 0.49
C VAL A 83 -6.34 -23.52 -0.34
N GLY A 84 -7.33 -23.16 -1.11
CA GLY A 84 -7.95 -24.15 -1.99
C GLY A 84 -9.31 -23.76 -2.55
N SER A 85 -9.46 -22.64 -3.21
CA SER A 85 -10.50 -22.47 -4.22
C SER A 85 -9.89 -22.29 -5.61
N GLY A 86 -9.00 -23.20 -5.96
CA GLY A 86 -8.61 -23.54 -7.33
C GLY A 86 -9.21 -24.90 -7.66
N VAL A 87 -10.05 -24.94 -8.64
CA VAL A 87 -10.68 -26.08 -9.30
C VAL A 87 -9.95 -27.42 -9.14
N GLY A 88 -10.58 -28.43 -8.51
CA GLY A 88 -10.11 -29.80 -8.60
C GLY A 88 -10.00 -30.52 -7.24
N GLY A 89 -11.02 -31.29 -6.92
CA GLY A 89 -11.28 -31.99 -5.69
C GLY A 89 -10.13 -32.75 -5.05
N ALA A 90 -10.11 -32.72 -3.74
CA ALA A 90 -9.97 -33.84 -2.80
C ALA A 90 -9.94 -33.25 -1.38
N GLY A 91 -10.95 -33.58 -0.59
CA GLY A 91 -11.02 -33.12 0.80
C GLY A 91 -9.90 -33.68 1.64
N VAL A 92 -9.22 -32.79 2.35
CA VAL A 92 -8.47 -33.15 3.57
C VAL A 92 -9.12 -32.40 4.71
N VAL A 93 -9.90 -33.15 5.49
CA VAL A 93 -10.45 -32.69 6.76
C VAL A 93 -9.29 -32.70 7.78
N PHE A 94 -8.72 -31.53 8.05
CA PHE A 94 -7.89 -31.37 9.23
C PHE A 94 -8.78 -31.08 10.45
N ALA A 95 -8.97 -32.10 11.29
CA ALA A 95 -9.55 -31.96 12.60
C ALA A 95 -8.51 -31.34 13.56
N GLY A 96 -8.32 -30.03 13.45
CA GLY A 96 -7.61 -29.21 14.44
C GLY A 96 -8.62 -28.31 15.11
N GLY A 97 -8.97 -28.56 16.36
CA GLY A 97 -10.01 -27.81 17.07
C GLY A 97 -9.61 -26.36 17.27
N MET A 98 -10.29 -25.44 16.60
CA MET A 98 -10.28 -24.03 16.95
C MET A 98 -10.67 -23.88 18.43
N SER A 99 -9.90 -23.16 19.22
CA SER A 99 -10.38 -22.79 20.54
C SER A 99 -11.64 -21.93 20.38
N VAL A 100 -12.68 -22.23 21.16
CA VAL A 100 -13.96 -21.48 21.15
C VAL A 100 -13.72 -19.96 21.31
N GLY A 101 -12.62 -19.58 21.96
CA GLY A 101 -12.20 -18.19 22.14
C GLY A 101 -11.74 -17.51 20.86
N ALA A 102 -10.95 -18.19 20.04
CA ALA A 102 -10.47 -17.66 18.74
C ALA A 102 -11.63 -17.48 17.76
N TYR A 103 -12.51 -18.48 17.66
CA TYR A 103 -13.72 -18.39 16.83
C TYR A 103 -14.63 -17.21 17.24
N ARG A 104 -14.82 -16.98 18.56
CA ARG A 104 -15.62 -15.84 19.04
C ARG A 104 -14.98 -14.50 18.67
N ARG A 105 -13.65 -14.35 18.82
CA ARG A 105 -12.91 -13.13 18.45
C ARG A 105 -13.03 -12.85 16.96
N TYR A 106 -12.80 -13.85 16.12
CA TYR A 106 -12.98 -13.75 14.66
C TYR A 106 -14.38 -13.26 14.31
N LYS A 107 -15.39 -13.93 14.82
CA LYS A 107 -16.79 -13.56 14.57
C LYS A 107 -17.11 -12.12 14.98
N THR A 108 -16.61 -11.68 16.13
CA THR A 108 -16.83 -10.32 16.63
C THR A 108 -16.12 -9.29 15.75
N LYS A 109 -14.86 -9.53 15.35
CA LYS A 109 -14.13 -8.66 14.43
C LYS A 109 -14.85 -8.54 13.08
N ARG A 110 -15.25 -9.66 12.48
CA ARG A 110 -15.94 -9.69 11.20
C ARG A 110 -17.28 -8.95 11.21
N ILE A 111 -18.04 -9.07 12.31
CA ILE A 111 -19.30 -8.32 12.49
C ILE A 111 -19.02 -6.82 12.63
N ALA A 112 -18.03 -6.43 13.44
CA ALA A 112 -17.66 -5.03 13.61
C ALA A 112 -17.22 -4.41 12.29
N GLN A 113 -16.40 -5.12 11.51
CA GLN A 113 -15.99 -4.71 10.16
C GLN A 113 -17.20 -4.56 9.24
N ALA A 114 -18.06 -5.57 9.15
CA ALA A 114 -19.25 -5.51 8.29
C ALA A 114 -20.18 -4.34 8.67
N ARG A 115 -20.30 -4.01 9.95
CA ARG A 115 -21.07 -2.83 10.41
C ARG A 115 -20.44 -1.52 9.96
N ALA A 116 -19.12 -1.38 10.08
CA ALA A 116 -18.38 -0.19 9.64
C ALA A 116 -18.45 -0.03 8.11
N GLU A 117 -18.26 -1.11 7.38
CA GLU A 117 -18.32 -1.12 5.92
C GLU A 117 -19.75 -0.84 5.41
N MET A 118 -20.77 -1.37 6.05
CA MET A 118 -22.17 -1.06 5.71
C MET A 118 -22.50 0.42 5.93
N ALA A 119 -21.95 1.03 6.99
CA ALA A 119 -22.12 2.46 7.23
C ALA A 119 -21.44 3.31 6.14
N LEU A 120 -20.27 2.89 5.65
CA LEU A 120 -19.58 3.52 4.52
C LEU A 120 -20.41 3.41 3.24
N VAL A 121 -20.86 2.20 2.89
CA VAL A 121 -21.70 1.98 1.71
C VAL A 121 -22.97 2.83 1.77
N GLY A 122 -23.65 2.84 2.91
CA GLY A 122 -24.88 3.62 3.10
C GLY A 122 -24.68 5.13 2.96
N LYS A 123 -23.46 5.64 3.26
CA LYS A 123 -23.13 7.05 3.14
C LYS A 123 -22.67 7.42 1.71
N GLU A 124 -21.79 6.62 1.13
CA GLU A 124 -21.01 7.04 -0.04
C GLU A 124 -21.54 6.48 -1.37
N TYR A 125 -22.10 5.25 -1.37
CA TYR A 125 -22.52 4.60 -2.61
C TYR A 125 -23.56 5.43 -3.41
N GLY A 126 -24.58 5.93 -2.73
CA GLY A 126 -25.64 6.72 -3.38
C GLY A 126 -25.13 8.05 -3.95
N GLU A 127 -24.21 8.69 -3.22
CA GLU A 127 -23.58 9.94 -3.68
C GLU A 127 -22.70 9.69 -4.90
N LEU A 128 -21.87 8.63 -4.89
CA LEU A 128 -21.04 8.23 -6.03
C LEU A 128 -21.90 7.84 -7.25
N ALA A 129 -22.96 7.08 -7.03
CA ALA A 129 -23.89 6.70 -8.10
C ALA A 129 -24.51 7.92 -8.80
N SER A 130 -24.81 8.97 -8.04
CA SER A 130 -25.38 10.22 -8.61
C SER A 130 -24.37 11.04 -9.42
N ARG A 131 -23.06 10.87 -9.17
CA ARG A 131 -21.97 11.60 -9.86
C ARG A 131 -21.23 10.76 -10.91
N LEU A 132 -21.57 9.49 -11.03
CA LEU A 132 -20.80 8.55 -11.86
C LEU A 132 -20.69 8.99 -13.32
N ASP A 133 -21.76 9.54 -13.88
CA ASP A 133 -21.75 10.06 -15.26
C ASP A 133 -20.85 11.31 -15.40
N GLU A 134 -20.79 12.16 -14.38
CA GLU A 134 -19.88 13.31 -14.36
C GLU A 134 -18.42 12.88 -14.29
N ILE A 135 -18.11 11.90 -13.45
CA ILE A 135 -16.77 11.31 -13.34
C ILE A 135 -16.37 10.68 -14.68
N ASP A 136 -17.29 9.96 -15.32
CA ASP A 136 -17.08 9.32 -16.62
C ASP A 136 -16.77 10.34 -17.73
N ILE A 137 -17.55 11.42 -17.80
CA ILE A 137 -17.31 12.52 -18.75
C ILE A 137 -15.94 13.14 -18.49
N ARG A 138 -15.57 13.37 -17.22
CA ARG A 138 -14.28 13.95 -16.85
C ARG A 138 -13.13 13.00 -17.24
N ALA A 139 -13.23 11.72 -16.95
CA ALA A 139 -12.22 10.71 -17.32
C ALA A 139 -11.99 10.66 -18.85
N HIS A 140 -13.06 10.77 -19.65
CA HIS A 140 -12.96 10.77 -21.11
C HIS A 140 -12.53 12.12 -21.72
N SER A 141 -12.64 13.20 -20.97
CA SER A 141 -12.19 14.54 -21.41
C SER A 141 -10.68 14.74 -21.28
N LEU A 142 -10.00 13.90 -20.52
CA LEU A 142 -8.55 13.96 -20.31
C LEU A 142 -7.82 13.68 -21.62
N THR A 143 -6.80 14.50 -21.90
CA THR A 143 -6.04 14.48 -23.16
C THR A 143 -4.55 14.33 -22.99
N SER A 144 -4.02 14.45 -21.77
CA SER A 144 -2.60 14.28 -21.50
C SER A 144 -2.13 12.85 -21.79
N PRO A 145 -0.81 12.66 -21.98
CA PRO A 145 -0.22 11.32 -22.15
C PRO A 145 -0.50 10.38 -20.97
N PHE A 146 -0.80 10.93 -19.78
CA PHE A 146 -1.11 10.14 -18.58
C PHE A 146 -2.51 9.52 -18.59
N ALA A 147 -3.43 10.07 -19.40
CA ALA A 147 -4.75 9.48 -19.66
C ALA A 147 -4.65 8.39 -20.73
N ASP A 148 -3.73 7.46 -20.53
CA ASP A 148 -3.41 6.37 -21.44
C ASP A 148 -4.47 5.24 -21.44
N ASN A 149 -4.23 4.21 -22.24
CA ASN A 149 -5.13 3.05 -22.31
C ASN A 149 -5.20 2.29 -21.00
N THR A 150 -4.13 2.27 -20.20
CA THR A 150 -4.07 1.60 -18.90
C THR A 150 -5.00 2.28 -17.91
N MET A 151 -4.87 3.60 -17.75
CA MET A 151 -5.73 4.40 -16.89
C MET A 151 -7.21 4.27 -17.30
N ARG A 152 -7.52 4.39 -18.59
CA ARG A 152 -8.90 4.25 -19.12
C ARG A 152 -9.47 2.87 -18.86
N SER A 153 -8.67 1.81 -19.08
CA SER A 153 -9.08 0.42 -18.82
C SER A 153 -9.36 0.16 -17.33
N GLN A 154 -8.56 0.75 -16.45
CA GLN A 154 -8.77 0.65 -15.00
C GLN A 154 -10.07 1.37 -14.59
N TRP A 155 -10.34 2.57 -15.14
CA TRP A 155 -11.61 3.27 -14.92
C TRP A 155 -12.81 2.44 -15.38
N GLU A 156 -12.81 1.96 -16.61
CA GLU A 156 -13.89 1.14 -17.15
C GLU A 156 -14.11 -0.14 -16.34
N SER A 157 -13.04 -0.74 -15.83
CA SER A 157 -13.14 -1.95 -15.00
C SER A 157 -13.82 -1.66 -13.67
N VAL A 158 -13.42 -0.61 -12.94
CA VAL A 158 -14.02 -0.29 -11.64
C VAL A 158 -15.45 0.23 -11.81
N ARG A 159 -15.72 1.03 -12.84
CA ARG A 159 -17.06 1.49 -13.18
C ARG A 159 -18.01 0.33 -13.46
N ARG A 160 -17.57 -0.68 -14.20
CA ARG A 160 -18.37 -1.90 -14.45
C ARG A 160 -18.67 -2.64 -13.16
N ARG A 161 -17.67 -2.87 -12.32
CA ARG A 161 -17.87 -3.52 -11.01
C ARG A 161 -18.86 -2.73 -10.14
N PHE A 162 -18.81 -1.41 -10.17
CA PHE A 162 -19.75 -0.56 -9.44
C PHE A 162 -21.21 -0.77 -9.91
N PHE A 163 -21.43 -0.96 -11.20
CA PHE A 163 -22.76 -1.31 -11.71
C PHE A 163 -23.16 -2.76 -11.34
N ASP A 164 -22.24 -3.70 -11.40
CA ASP A 164 -22.51 -5.11 -11.10
C ASP A 164 -22.94 -5.31 -9.65
N ILE A 165 -22.43 -4.52 -8.71
CA ILE A 165 -22.82 -4.61 -7.29
C ILE A 165 -24.13 -3.87 -6.96
N HIS A 166 -24.73 -3.14 -7.90
CA HIS A 166 -25.95 -2.34 -7.65
C HIS A 166 -27.07 -3.15 -6.99
N ASN A 167 -27.41 -4.29 -7.55
CA ASN A 167 -28.44 -5.17 -7.00
C ASN A 167 -28.08 -5.72 -5.62
N GLN A 168 -26.80 -5.92 -5.33
CA GLN A 168 -26.34 -6.37 -4.02
C GLN A 168 -26.50 -5.23 -2.99
N VAL A 169 -26.14 -4.01 -3.34
CA VAL A 169 -26.30 -2.84 -2.48
C VAL A 169 -27.78 -2.57 -2.18
N ASP A 170 -28.65 -2.68 -3.16
CA ASP A 170 -30.10 -2.53 -2.98
C ASP A 170 -30.64 -3.59 -2.01
N ALA A 171 -30.19 -4.85 -2.13
CA ALA A 171 -30.57 -5.91 -1.20
C ALA A 171 -30.02 -5.67 0.22
N LEU A 172 -28.85 -5.04 0.34
CA LEU A 172 -28.23 -4.66 1.62
C LEU A 172 -28.87 -3.40 2.22
N GLY A 173 -29.52 -2.56 1.42
CA GLY A 173 -30.16 -1.32 1.85
C GLY A 173 -31.26 -1.49 2.92
N ASN A 174 -31.74 -2.73 3.11
CA ASN A 174 -32.65 -3.07 4.20
C ASN A 174 -31.95 -3.40 5.53
N LEU A 175 -30.61 -3.43 5.56
CA LEU A 175 -29.82 -3.64 6.77
C LEU A 175 -29.64 -2.31 7.52
N THR A 176 -30.07 -2.30 8.77
CA THR A 176 -29.93 -1.16 9.68
C THR A 176 -28.92 -1.44 10.78
N SER A 177 -28.37 -0.39 11.40
CA SER A 177 -27.45 -0.54 12.54
C SER A 177 -28.04 -1.33 13.72
N GLN A 178 -29.36 -1.43 13.80
CA GLN A 178 -30.08 -2.16 14.87
C GLN A 178 -30.34 -3.63 14.55
N ASP A 179 -30.04 -4.08 13.34
CA ASP A 179 -30.17 -5.47 12.97
C ASP A 179 -29.21 -6.38 13.77
N PRO A 180 -29.64 -7.66 14.04
CA PRO A 180 -28.83 -8.58 14.82
C PRO A 180 -27.49 -8.90 14.10
N ASP A 181 -26.46 -9.14 14.89
CA ASP A 181 -25.11 -9.51 14.45
C ASP A 181 -25.09 -10.64 13.41
N LYS A 182 -26.03 -11.58 13.52
CA LYS A 182 -26.14 -12.68 12.57
C LYS A 182 -26.38 -12.20 11.15
N LYS A 183 -27.23 -11.18 10.94
CA LYS A 183 -27.49 -10.64 9.60
C LYS A 183 -26.23 -10.00 8.97
N PHE A 184 -25.42 -9.31 9.78
CA PHE A 184 -24.15 -8.75 9.32
C PHE A 184 -23.17 -9.86 8.97
N LEU A 185 -23.06 -10.88 9.80
CA LEU A 185 -22.19 -12.03 9.54
C LEU A 185 -22.58 -12.78 8.26
N ASP A 186 -23.89 -13.04 8.07
CA ASP A 186 -24.41 -13.76 6.92
C ASP A 186 -24.24 -12.99 5.59
N ASN A 187 -24.07 -11.67 5.65
CA ASN A 187 -23.86 -10.80 4.49
C ASN A 187 -22.46 -10.16 4.45
N ALA A 188 -21.52 -10.55 5.34
CA ALA A 188 -20.24 -9.89 5.50
C ALA A 188 -19.44 -9.80 4.20
N ASP A 189 -19.41 -10.84 3.38
CA ASP A 189 -18.68 -10.85 2.11
C ASP A 189 -19.27 -9.88 1.09
N LYS A 190 -20.60 -9.82 0.99
CA LYS A 190 -21.29 -8.88 0.08
C LYS A 190 -21.09 -7.44 0.52
N ILE A 191 -21.15 -7.20 1.83
CA ILE A 191 -20.90 -5.88 2.41
C ILE A 191 -19.45 -5.46 2.12
N HIS A 192 -18.49 -6.37 2.30
CA HIS A 192 -17.09 -6.12 2.03
C HIS A 192 -16.85 -5.79 0.55
N GLU A 193 -17.38 -6.59 -0.37
CA GLU A 193 -17.27 -6.33 -1.81
C GLU A 193 -17.87 -4.98 -2.19
N ALA A 194 -19.05 -4.66 -1.66
CA ALA A 194 -19.70 -3.38 -1.90
C ALA A 194 -18.86 -2.20 -1.34
N ALA A 195 -18.31 -2.33 -0.14
CA ALA A 195 -17.49 -1.31 0.48
C ALA A 195 -16.16 -1.13 -0.26
N LEU A 196 -15.52 -2.23 -0.67
CA LEU A 196 -14.28 -2.18 -1.46
C LEU A 196 -14.50 -1.46 -2.78
N THR A 197 -15.51 -1.88 -3.56
CA THR A 197 -15.83 -1.26 -4.85
C THR A 197 -16.21 0.23 -4.69
N THR A 198 -16.95 0.58 -3.64
CA THR A 198 -17.30 1.97 -3.34
C THR A 198 -16.04 2.82 -3.09
N ARG A 199 -15.10 2.33 -2.29
CA ARG A 199 -13.81 3.02 -2.05
C ARG A 199 -12.98 3.14 -3.33
N GLU A 200 -12.89 2.08 -4.12
CA GLU A 200 -12.14 2.08 -5.37
C GLU A 200 -12.68 3.13 -6.36
N VAL A 201 -14.00 3.29 -6.45
CA VAL A 201 -14.60 4.35 -7.28
C VAL A 201 -14.31 5.73 -6.69
N SER A 202 -14.40 5.90 -5.37
CA SER A 202 -14.04 7.16 -4.71
C SER A 202 -12.59 7.55 -4.96
N TYR A 203 -11.65 6.62 -4.81
CA TYR A 203 -10.25 6.88 -5.14
C TYR A 203 -10.02 7.18 -6.62
N ALA A 204 -10.72 6.47 -7.51
CA ALA A 204 -10.64 6.76 -8.95
C ALA A 204 -11.19 8.15 -9.28
N GLU A 205 -12.30 8.59 -8.65
CA GLU A 205 -12.82 9.95 -8.77
C GLU A 205 -11.78 10.99 -8.38
N ASP A 206 -11.20 10.85 -7.18
CA ASP A 206 -10.17 11.76 -6.67
C ASP A 206 -8.93 11.81 -7.59
N ASN A 207 -8.51 10.67 -8.09
CA ASN A 207 -7.34 10.55 -8.96
C ASN A 207 -7.59 11.10 -10.37
N ILE A 208 -8.79 10.91 -10.93
CA ILE A 208 -9.23 11.55 -12.17
C ILE A 208 -9.29 13.07 -11.99
N ASP A 209 -9.78 13.56 -10.85
CA ASP A 209 -9.79 15.00 -10.56
C ASP A 209 -8.39 15.58 -10.43
N LYS A 210 -7.47 14.90 -9.77
CA LYS A 210 -6.06 15.31 -9.71
C LYS A 210 -5.47 15.48 -11.11
N LEU A 211 -5.66 14.49 -11.98
CA LEU A 211 -5.15 14.55 -13.35
C LEU A 211 -5.84 15.67 -14.15
N TYR A 212 -7.14 15.83 -14.01
CA TYR A 212 -7.89 16.89 -14.65
C TYR A 212 -7.37 18.28 -14.25
N ARG A 213 -7.17 18.52 -12.97
CA ARG A 213 -6.63 19.79 -12.47
C ARG A 213 -5.19 20.04 -12.95
N LEU A 214 -4.35 18.99 -12.98
CA LEU A 214 -3.00 19.07 -13.52
C LEU A 214 -3.02 19.52 -14.99
N GLU A 215 -3.87 18.91 -15.82
CA GLU A 215 -4.04 19.24 -17.25
C GLU A 215 -4.53 20.68 -17.45
N HIS A 216 -5.46 21.13 -16.61
CA HIS A 216 -6.10 22.44 -16.75
C HIS A 216 -5.35 23.60 -16.08
N GLY A 217 -4.11 23.38 -15.68
CA GLY A 217 -3.24 24.45 -15.20
C GLY A 217 -3.49 24.90 -13.76
N ASP A 218 -4.11 24.06 -12.92
CA ASP A 218 -4.24 24.36 -11.50
C ASP A 218 -2.84 24.41 -10.84
N ASP A 219 -2.46 25.61 -10.40
CA ASP A 219 -1.14 25.86 -9.81
C ASP A 219 -0.89 25.00 -8.57
N ALA A 220 -1.89 24.86 -7.70
CA ALA A 220 -1.76 24.08 -6.49
C ALA A 220 -1.59 22.58 -6.79
N ALA A 221 -2.36 22.04 -7.74
CA ALA A 221 -2.23 20.67 -8.17
C ALA A 221 -0.84 20.41 -8.78
N ARG A 222 -0.38 21.28 -9.70
CA ARG A 222 0.93 21.15 -10.33
C ARG A 222 2.08 21.20 -9.32
N ARG A 223 2.03 22.12 -8.35
CA ARG A 223 3.04 22.22 -7.28
C ARG A 223 3.02 20.99 -6.38
N THR A 224 1.84 20.48 -6.04
CA THR A 224 1.72 19.28 -5.22
C THR A 224 2.34 18.08 -5.91
N GLU A 225 2.06 17.85 -7.18
CA GLU A 225 2.63 16.71 -7.91
C GLU A 225 4.15 16.83 -8.10
N LEU A 226 4.67 18.04 -8.35
CA LEU A 226 6.12 18.27 -8.39
C LEU A 226 6.79 18.05 -7.04
N HIS A 227 6.16 18.49 -5.96
CA HIS A 227 6.69 18.28 -4.60
C HIS A 227 6.80 16.81 -4.25
N GLU A 228 5.76 16.05 -4.50
CA GLU A 228 5.74 14.59 -4.26
C GLU A 228 6.77 13.85 -5.12
N LEU A 229 6.87 14.22 -6.41
CA LEU A 229 7.91 13.67 -7.28
C LEU A 229 9.33 13.99 -6.77
N ARG A 230 9.53 15.22 -6.33
CA ARG A 230 10.79 15.66 -5.74
C ARG A 230 11.16 14.87 -4.48
N GLU A 231 10.18 14.62 -3.60
CA GLU A 231 10.42 13.82 -2.39
C GLU A 231 10.78 12.37 -2.75
N ASP A 232 10.08 11.76 -3.70
CA ASP A 232 10.39 10.40 -4.19
C ASP A 232 11.82 10.33 -4.81
N VAL A 233 12.24 11.37 -5.53
CA VAL A 233 13.63 11.49 -6.05
C VAL A 233 14.65 11.61 -4.90
N VAL A 234 14.34 12.37 -3.85
CA VAL A 234 15.21 12.49 -2.67
C VAL A 234 15.33 11.17 -1.94
N GLU A 235 14.25 10.44 -1.79
CA GLU A 235 14.26 9.08 -1.20
C GLU A 235 15.13 8.13 -2.05
N ALA A 236 15.00 8.18 -3.37
CA ALA A 236 15.86 7.41 -4.27
C ALA A 236 17.35 7.77 -4.15
N GLN A 237 17.69 9.07 -3.96
CA GLN A 237 19.06 9.50 -3.70
C GLN A 237 19.62 8.94 -2.39
N VAL A 238 18.80 8.93 -1.34
CA VAL A 238 19.20 8.41 -0.01
C VAL A 238 19.47 6.90 -0.05
N ALA A 239 18.85 6.18 -0.96
CA ALA A 239 19.06 4.74 -1.14
C ALA A 239 20.39 4.38 -1.82
N LEU A 240 21.12 5.36 -2.38
CA LEU A 240 22.43 5.14 -2.98
C LEU A 240 23.54 5.21 -1.95
N ASP A 241 24.39 4.19 -1.88
CA ASP A 241 25.55 4.17 -0.99
C ASP A 241 26.66 5.14 -1.42
N ASP A 242 26.79 5.39 -2.74
CA ASP A 242 27.84 6.26 -3.32
C ASP A 242 27.28 7.60 -3.78
N SER A 243 27.50 8.64 -2.95
CA SER A 243 27.11 10.03 -3.27
C SER A 243 27.94 10.67 -4.40
N ASP A 244 29.05 10.05 -4.80
CA ASP A 244 29.89 10.52 -5.91
C ASP A 244 29.56 9.82 -7.23
N SER A 245 28.61 8.91 -7.22
CA SER A 245 28.18 8.15 -8.42
C SER A 245 27.58 9.06 -9.50
N GLY A 246 27.59 8.56 -10.74
CA GLY A 246 26.91 9.22 -11.85
C GLY A 246 25.39 9.28 -11.62
N LEU A 247 24.80 8.19 -11.07
CA LEU A 247 23.38 8.09 -10.79
C LEU A 247 22.93 9.07 -9.69
N TYR A 248 23.75 9.26 -8.64
CA TYR A 248 23.46 10.27 -7.61
C TYR A 248 23.35 11.68 -8.20
N ARG A 249 24.28 12.05 -9.10
CA ARG A 249 24.26 13.35 -9.78
C ARG A 249 23.08 13.48 -10.75
N GLU A 250 22.66 12.40 -11.38
CA GLU A 250 21.48 12.37 -12.24
C GLU A 250 20.20 12.63 -11.41
N LEU A 251 20.02 11.93 -10.30
CA LEU A 251 18.91 12.16 -9.38
C LEU A 251 18.92 13.60 -8.81
N GLN A 252 20.11 14.13 -8.49
CA GLN A 252 20.24 15.54 -8.09
C GLN A 252 19.76 16.50 -9.17
N ASN A 253 20.10 16.27 -10.42
CA ASN A 253 19.64 17.08 -11.56
C ASN A 253 18.10 16.99 -11.71
N LEU A 254 17.53 15.81 -11.58
CA LEU A 254 16.07 15.60 -11.63
C LEU A 254 15.34 16.38 -10.53
N ARG A 255 15.87 16.36 -9.30
CA ARG A 255 15.37 17.15 -8.19
C ARG A 255 15.42 18.65 -8.49
N ASP A 256 16.56 19.14 -8.97
CA ASP A 256 16.76 20.57 -9.28
C ASP A 256 15.84 21.02 -10.44
N ARG A 257 15.55 20.14 -11.40
CA ARG A 257 14.56 20.37 -12.46
C ARG A 257 13.14 20.46 -11.89
N ALA A 258 12.76 19.56 -10.98
CA ALA A 258 11.46 19.63 -10.29
C ALA A 258 11.32 20.95 -9.52
N ASP A 259 12.34 21.35 -8.77
CA ASP A 259 12.39 22.65 -8.07
C ASP A 259 12.27 23.86 -9.03
N SER A 260 12.88 23.78 -10.20
CA SER A 260 12.75 24.82 -11.24
C SER A 260 11.33 24.91 -11.78
N MET A 261 10.71 23.77 -12.08
CA MET A 261 9.34 23.69 -12.59
C MET A 261 8.30 24.20 -11.60
N MET A 262 8.55 24.10 -10.28
CA MET A 262 7.67 24.69 -9.26
C MET A 262 7.56 26.22 -9.38
N ASN A 263 8.53 26.89 -9.99
CA ASN A 263 8.51 28.33 -10.24
C ASN A 263 7.85 28.70 -11.58
N SER A 264 7.54 27.72 -12.42
CA SER A 264 7.02 27.91 -13.79
C SER A 264 5.78 27.04 -14.09
N THR A 265 4.97 26.78 -13.09
CA THR A 265 3.77 25.90 -13.20
C THR A 265 2.73 26.41 -14.20
N GLN A 266 2.73 27.69 -14.56
CA GLN A 266 1.78 28.29 -15.49
C GLN A 266 2.25 28.26 -16.96
N GLU A 267 3.47 27.80 -17.22
CA GLU A 267 3.97 27.73 -18.58
C GLU A 267 3.13 26.75 -19.44
N PRO A 268 2.89 27.08 -20.71
CA PRO A 268 2.04 26.27 -21.59
C PRO A 268 2.59 24.85 -21.83
N ASP A 269 3.89 24.68 -21.79
CA ASP A 269 4.61 23.42 -22.00
C ASP A 269 4.91 22.64 -20.70
N PHE A 270 4.26 23.05 -19.59
CA PHE A 270 4.45 22.38 -18.28
C PHE A 270 4.26 20.86 -18.35
N LEU A 271 3.18 20.40 -19.00
CA LEU A 271 2.91 18.96 -19.10
C LEU A 271 3.97 18.23 -19.92
N ASP A 272 4.46 18.81 -21.00
CA ASP A 272 5.51 18.23 -21.82
C ASP A 272 6.81 18.11 -21.00
N GLN A 273 7.18 19.15 -20.24
CA GLN A 273 8.33 19.13 -19.34
C GLN A 273 8.16 18.09 -18.23
N TYR A 274 6.96 17.97 -17.67
CA TYR A 274 6.66 16.98 -16.62
C TYR A 274 6.75 15.54 -17.13
N VAL A 275 6.26 15.25 -18.34
CA VAL A 275 6.42 13.95 -19.00
C VAL A 275 7.90 13.58 -19.21
N VAL A 276 8.72 14.57 -19.65
CA VAL A 276 10.16 14.36 -19.83
C VAL A 276 10.83 14.09 -18.49
N LEU A 277 10.50 14.86 -17.45
CA LEU A 277 11.04 14.67 -16.10
C LEU A 277 10.73 13.28 -15.55
N LEU A 278 9.48 12.82 -15.69
CA LEU A 278 9.09 11.47 -15.28
C LEU A 278 9.79 10.37 -16.08
N SER A 279 9.98 10.58 -17.40
CA SER A 279 10.66 9.61 -18.26
C SER A 279 12.13 9.45 -17.88
N ASP A 280 12.81 10.56 -17.59
CA ASP A 280 14.20 10.55 -17.14
C ASP A 280 14.32 9.89 -15.76
N TYR A 281 13.41 10.23 -14.86
CA TYR A 281 13.38 9.61 -13.52
C TYR A 281 13.13 8.11 -13.57
N ARG A 282 12.23 7.63 -14.42
CA ARG A 282 12.02 6.19 -14.66
C ARG A 282 13.31 5.49 -15.05
N LEU A 283 14.11 6.09 -15.95
CA LEU A 283 15.39 5.52 -16.37
C LEU A 283 16.41 5.48 -15.22
N ALA A 284 16.44 6.51 -14.39
CA ALA A 284 17.29 6.55 -13.20
C ALA A 284 16.89 5.47 -12.19
N LEU A 285 15.58 5.25 -11.97
CA LEU A 285 15.08 4.19 -11.10
C LEU A 285 15.36 2.78 -11.64
N GLU A 286 15.34 2.60 -12.96
CA GLU A 286 15.74 1.33 -13.57
C GLU A 286 17.23 1.03 -13.35
N GLN A 287 18.09 2.05 -13.39
CA GLN A 287 19.50 1.90 -13.06
C GLN A 287 19.70 1.60 -11.57
N LEU A 288 19.02 2.35 -10.70
CA LEU A 288 19.05 2.14 -9.25
C LEU A 288 18.63 0.70 -8.89
N ARG A 289 17.52 0.22 -9.46
CA ARG A 289 17.08 -1.16 -9.26
C ARG A 289 18.14 -2.19 -9.62
N LYS A 290 18.86 -1.97 -10.73
CA LYS A 290 19.92 -2.89 -11.17
C LYS A 290 21.18 -2.82 -10.30
N GLN A 291 21.43 -1.72 -9.62
CA GLN A 291 22.62 -1.53 -8.79
C GLN A 291 22.39 -1.96 -7.34
N GLU A 292 21.27 -1.52 -6.75
CA GLU A 292 21.03 -1.62 -5.31
C GLU A 292 20.09 -2.77 -4.92
N PHE A 293 19.25 -3.26 -5.85
CA PHE A 293 18.22 -4.27 -5.56
C PHE A 293 18.45 -5.58 -6.30
N THR A 294 19.68 -6.09 -6.21
CA THR A 294 20.12 -7.29 -6.96
C THR A 294 19.93 -8.61 -6.22
N ASP A 295 19.61 -8.58 -4.94
CA ASP A 295 19.53 -9.72 -4.02
C ASP A 295 18.17 -10.45 -4.06
N ILE A 296 17.28 -10.03 -4.96
CA ILE A 296 15.96 -10.63 -5.13
C ILE A 296 16.03 -11.75 -6.16
N ASP A 297 15.55 -12.93 -5.77
CA ASP A 297 15.29 -14.05 -6.69
C ASP A 297 14.04 -13.73 -7.52
N GLU A 298 14.23 -13.24 -8.74
CA GLU A 298 13.16 -12.82 -9.65
C GLU A 298 12.13 -13.92 -9.94
N ASP A 299 12.53 -15.19 -9.92
CA ASP A 299 11.64 -16.33 -10.15
C ASP A 299 10.64 -16.55 -9.01
N LYS A 300 10.90 -15.97 -7.83
CA LYS A 300 10.05 -16.08 -6.64
C LYS A 300 9.43 -14.76 -6.20
N SER A 301 9.80 -13.66 -6.85
CA SER A 301 9.30 -12.33 -6.51
C SER A 301 7.89 -12.08 -7.06
N THR A 302 7.12 -11.29 -6.34
CA THR A 302 5.88 -10.71 -6.87
C THR A 302 6.23 -9.69 -7.97
N ALA A 303 5.42 -9.59 -9.01
CA ALA A 303 5.64 -8.60 -10.05
C ALA A 303 5.59 -7.17 -9.49
N LEU A 304 6.60 -6.37 -9.82
CA LEU A 304 6.59 -4.94 -9.51
C LEU A 304 5.56 -4.23 -10.38
N THR A 305 4.58 -3.61 -9.75
CA THR A 305 3.52 -2.87 -10.44
C THR A 305 3.34 -1.47 -9.86
N ALA A 306 3.01 -0.51 -10.72
CA ALA A 306 2.62 0.82 -10.28
C ALA A 306 1.27 0.78 -9.54
N PRO A 307 1.02 1.71 -8.60
CA PRO A 307 -0.29 1.90 -8.01
C PRO A 307 -1.36 2.10 -9.09
N ALA A 308 -2.49 1.40 -8.96
CA ALA A 308 -3.61 1.52 -9.89
C ALA A 308 -4.40 2.81 -9.67
N LEU A 309 -5.17 3.24 -10.68
CA LEU A 309 -6.09 4.39 -10.59
C LEU A 309 -7.05 4.31 -9.38
N THR A 310 -7.37 3.11 -8.94
CA THR A 310 -8.23 2.82 -7.78
C THR A 310 -7.48 2.82 -6.43
N SER A 311 -6.20 3.15 -6.44
CA SER A 311 -5.38 3.26 -5.23
C SER A 311 -5.40 4.69 -4.67
N PRO A 312 -5.45 4.89 -3.34
CA PRO A 312 -5.32 6.21 -2.73
C PRO A 312 -3.95 6.85 -2.99
N ASN A 313 -2.94 6.01 -3.25
CA ASN A 313 -1.56 6.44 -3.49
C ASN A 313 -1.22 6.62 -4.98
N TRP A 314 -2.22 6.49 -5.88
CA TRP A 314 -1.99 6.77 -7.29
C TRP A 314 -1.76 8.26 -7.54
N ARG A 315 -0.87 8.56 -8.49
CA ARG A 315 -0.61 9.93 -8.96
C ARG A 315 -0.51 10.00 -10.47
N PRO A 316 -0.76 11.18 -11.07
CA PRO A 316 -0.55 11.40 -12.50
C PRO A 316 0.84 10.97 -12.95
N GLY A 317 0.89 10.07 -13.92
CA GLY A 317 2.13 9.50 -14.44
C GLY A 317 2.46 8.10 -13.93
N TYR A 318 1.87 7.63 -12.82
CA TYR A 318 2.10 6.27 -12.34
C TYR A 318 1.51 5.24 -13.32
N GLY A 319 2.35 4.29 -13.72
CA GLY A 319 2.03 3.31 -14.76
C GLY A 319 2.27 3.80 -16.20
N TYR A 320 2.44 5.11 -16.42
CA TYR A 320 2.77 5.63 -17.74
C TYR A 320 4.17 5.15 -18.17
N ASN A 321 4.25 4.48 -19.33
CA ASN A 321 5.48 3.84 -19.79
C ASN A 321 6.16 2.96 -18.72
N ASP A 322 5.36 2.23 -17.94
CA ASP A 322 5.82 1.36 -16.84
C ASP A 322 6.54 2.12 -15.70
N PHE A 323 6.25 3.42 -15.53
CA PHE A 323 6.82 4.19 -14.43
C PHE A 323 6.25 3.71 -13.08
N VAL A 324 7.14 3.26 -12.21
CA VAL A 324 6.88 2.88 -10.83
C VAL A 324 7.70 3.81 -9.92
N PRO A 325 7.10 4.56 -8.99
CA PRO A 325 7.84 5.45 -8.10
C PRO A 325 8.77 4.70 -7.17
N PHE A 326 9.80 5.38 -6.66
CA PHE A 326 10.80 4.77 -5.80
C PHE A 326 10.21 4.14 -4.54
N TRP A 327 9.25 4.82 -3.89
CA TRP A 327 8.61 4.27 -2.69
C TRP A 327 7.94 2.91 -2.96
N ALA A 328 7.31 2.72 -4.12
CA ALA A 328 6.69 1.45 -4.48
C ALA A 328 7.74 0.38 -4.84
N LEU A 329 8.83 0.78 -5.51
CA LEU A 329 9.98 -0.07 -5.79
C LEU A 329 10.66 -0.53 -4.49
N SER A 330 10.90 0.37 -3.55
CA SER A 330 11.50 0.08 -2.25
C SER A 330 10.61 -0.83 -1.39
N SER A 331 9.30 -0.57 -1.37
CA SER A 331 8.34 -1.42 -0.67
C SER A 331 8.26 -2.83 -1.27
N TRP A 332 8.24 -2.93 -2.59
CA TRP A 332 8.29 -4.21 -3.31
C TRP A 332 9.56 -4.99 -2.97
N HIS A 333 10.73 -4.33 -3.00
CA HIS A 333 12.00 -4.92 -2.62
C HIS A 333 11.96 -5.48 -1.20
N SER A 334 11.58 -4.64 -0.22
CA SER A 334 11.50 -5.03 1.20
C SER A 334 10.56 -6.21 1.42
N SER A 335 9.41 -6.23 0.76
CA SER A 335 8.44 -7.33 0.85
C SER A 335 8.99 -8.65 0.30
N ASN A 336 9.69 -8.62 -0.84
CA ASN A 336 10.27 -9.82 -1.43
C ASN A 336 11.46 -10.36 -0.62
N VAL A 337 12.31 -9.48 -0.07
CA VAL A 337 13.39 -9.88 0.84
C VAL A 337 12.83 -10.51 2.12
N ALA A 338 11.77 -9.92 2.70
CA ALA A 338 11.08 -10.50 3.85
C ALA A 338 10.49 -11.88 3.54
N ALA A 339 9.84 -12.06 2.39
CA ALA A 339 9.29 -13.35 1.96
C ALA A 339 10.39 -14.42 1.77
N GLN A 340 11.54 -14.05 1.22
CA GLN A 340 12.68 -14.96 1.06
C GLN A 340 13.31 -15.32 2.41
N SER A 341 13.37 -14.38 3.37
CA SER A 341 13.91 -14.62 4.72
C SER A 341 12.98 -15.50 5.56
N THR A 342 11.67 -15.35 5.42
CA THR A 342 10.67 -16.17 6.11
C THR A 342 10.72 -17.63 5.63
N ALA A 343 10.98 -17.84 4.35
CA ALA A 343 11.17 -19.18 3.77
C ALA A 343 12.44 -19.89 4.34
N SER A 344 13.39 -19.15 4.92
CA SER A 344 14.62 -19.66 5.53
C SER A 344 14.57 -19.83 7.08
N GLY A 345 13.40 -19.63 7.72
CA GLY A 345 13.14 -20.12 9.08
C GLY A 345 13.49 -19.19 10.25
N GLY A 346 13.44 -17.89 10.08
CA GLY A 346 13.65 -16.91 11.17
C GLY A 346 12.37 -16.26 11.66
N GLY A 347 11.70 -16.84 12.64
CA GLY A 347 10.57 -16.18 13.32
C GLY A 347 11.02 -15.05 14.26
N ALA A 348 10.19 -14.03 14.46
CA ALA A 348 10.44 -12.96 15.42
C ALA A 348 10.44 -13.47 16.87
N ASN A 349 11.36 -12.96 17.69
CA ASN A 349 11.35 -13.21 19.12
C ASN A 349 10.59 -12.10 19.85
N THR A 350 9.32 -12.35 20.17
CA THR A 350 8.44 -11.40 20.86
C THR A 350 8.61 -11.40 22.39
N GLY A 351 9.48 -12.29 22.92
CA GLY A 351 9.67 -12.45 24.38
C GLY A 351 10.60 -11.43 25.05
N PHE A 352 11.09 -10.41 24.35
CA PHE A 352 11.99 -9.41 24.91
C PHE A 352 11.23 -8.31 25.65
N SER A 353 11.03 -8.49 26.95
CA SER A 353 10.36 -7.51 27.83
C SER A 353 11.14 -7.32 29.11
N SER A 354 11.89 -6.22 29.21
CA SER A 354 12.43 -5.76 30.48
C SER A 354 11.96 -4.33 30.79
N GLY A 355 10.87 -4.20 31.55
CA GLY A 355 10.47 -2.94 32.17
C GLY A 355 9.83 -1.88 31.24
N PHE A 356 9.53 -2.20 29.99
CA PHE A 356 8.86 -1.31 29.06
C PHE A 356 7.34 -1.55 29.08
N SER A 357 6.56 -0.51 29.38
CA SER A 357 5.09 -0.57 29.31
C SER A 357 4.63 -0.30 27.89
N GLY A 358 4.66 -1.29 27.02
CA GLY A 358 4.30 -1.20 25.63
C GLY A 358 4.31 -2.57 24.95
N ALA A 359 4.31 -2.58 23.64
CA ALA A 359 4.50 -3.78 22.84
C ALA A 359 5.70 -3.60 21.91
N GLY A 360 6.23 -4.70 21.42
CA GLY A 360 7.35 -4.73 20.51
C GLY A 360 7.97 -6.10 20.43
N GLY A 361 8.94 -6.25 19.54
CA GLY A 361 9.66 -7.48 19.36
C GLY A 361 11.08 -7.23 18.89
N SER A 362 11.86 -8.30 18.83
CA SER A 362 13.18 -8.32 18.25
C SER A 362 13.37 -9.56 17.38
N SER A 363 14.17 -9.43 16.33
CA SER A 363 14.50 -10.53 15.43
C SER A 363 15.98 -10.50 15.08
N GLY A 364 16.63 -11.68 15.09
CA GLY A 364 18.01 -11.83 14.67
C GLY A 364 18.19 -11.70 13.15
N PHE A 365 19.42 -11.30 12.72
CA PHE A 365 19.81 -11.19 11.31
C PHE A 365 21.26 -11.63 11.07
#